data_1a5a81ca3aef764f69959ad1e2de6c8d
#
_entry.id   1a5a81ca3aef764f69959ad1e2de6c8d
#
_cell.length_a   1.000
_cell.length_b   1.000
_cell.length_c   1.000
_cell.angle_alpha   90.00
_cell.angle_beta   90.00
_cell.angle_gamma   90.00
#
_symmetry.space_group_name_H-M   'P 1'
#
loop_
_entity.id
_entity.type
_entity.pdbx_description
1 polymer ?
#
loop_
_entity_poly.entity_id
_entity_poly.type
_entity_poly.pdbx_seq_one_letter_code
_entity_poly.pdbx_strand_id
1 'polypeptide(L)'
;HTGIWTTVLALASLTTTQGAIDYSEPRPFGEATEFAKDCDNLAIGEWWTVDAKTVGARSGGATEHGDWFKTVDRSKALAFALYTHDHSVLKISGQCFPLKPDEPKSVTLEFKQNGSWVKVQEQPVLYPGWSIHFRIEDWDNSVDVPYRLRLGELSSFEGLIRKDPKDKDTIVVASLNCNSPREEEFDTRKQIVANLRQHDPDLLFFAGDQNYTHDESTFGWLQFGVQFADIMKDRPTICIPDDHDIGHGNLWGEGGKASLGTKGAADGGYMYPASFVNMVERQQTWNLPDPYDATPVKQGIGV
;
A
#
# COMPACT_ATOMS: atom_id res chain seq x y z
N HIS A 1 -12.26 22.52 29.35
CA HIS A 1 -11.97 23.36 28.19
C HIS A 1 -12.62 22.73 26.96
N THR A 2 -13.74 23.34 26.53
CA THR A 2 -14.50 22.97 25.33
C THR A 2 -13.76 23.52 24.12
N GLY A 3 -13.00 22.68 23.43
CA GLY A 3 -12.39 23.02 22.13
C GLY A 3 -13.49 23.07 21.07
N ILE A 4 -13.80 24.25 20.61
CA ILE A 4 -14.73 24.50 19.51
C ILE A 4 -13.92 24.31 18.22
N TRP A 5 -14.18 23.21 17.50
CA TRP A 5 -13.73 23.04 16.12
C TRP A 5 -14.59 23.91 15.21
N THR A 6 -14.09 25.08 14.89
CA THR A 6 -14.77 26.02 14.00
C THR A 6 -14.18 25.87 12.60
N THR A 7 -15.06 25.52 11.69
CA THR A 7 -14.98 25.78 10.23
C THR A 7 -13.74 25.27 9.51
N VAL A 8 -13.81 24.05 9.01
CA VAL A 8 -12.95 23.60 7.90
C VAL A 8 -13.31 24.41 6.66
N LEU A 9 -12.46 25.34 6.28
CA LEU A 9 -12.49 25.93 4.94
C LEU A 9 -12.19 24.81 3.95
N ALA A 10 -13.14 24.54 3.05
CA ALA A 10 -12.96 23.66 1.93
C ALA A 10 -11.87 24.26 1.01
N LEU A 11 -10.66 23.77 1.15
CA LEU A 11 -9.70 23.88 0.05
C LEU A 11 -10.22 22.99 -1.08
N ALA A 12 -10.47 23.60 -2.23
CA ALA A 12 -10.84 22.91 -3.44
C ALA A 12 -9.72 21.90 -3.76
N SER A 13 -9.96 20.63 -3.46
CA SER A 13 -9.15 19.55 -4.00
C SER A 13 -9.30 19.63 -5.52
N LEU A 14 -8.19 19.82 -6.21
CA LEU A 14 -8.10 19.51 -7.63
C LEU A 14 -8.37 18.00 -7.75
N THR A 15 -9.65 17.65 -7.86
CA THR A 15 -10.06 16.33 -8.29
C THR A 15 -9.66 16.22 -9.75
N THR A 16 -8.47 15.70 -10.00
CA THR A 16 -8.23 15.05 -11.28
C THR A 16 -9.27 13.96 -11.33
N THR A 17 -10.28 14.14 -12.18
CA THR A 17 -11.21 13.07 -12.51
C THR A 17 -10.39 11.98 -13.17
N GLN A 18 -9.97 11.02 -12.36
CA GLN A 18 -9.43 9.79 -12.90
C GLN A 18 -10.54 9.21 -13.76
N GLY A 19 -10.27 8.98 -15.05
CA GLY A 19 -11.23 8.35 -15.96
C GLY A 19 -11.73 7.02 -15.38
N ALA A 20 -12.87 6.57 -15.84
CA ALA A 20 -13.37 5.25 -15.44
C ALA A 20 -12.26 4.21 -15.64
N ILE A 21 -12.11 3.29 -14.67
CA ILE A 21 -11.14 2.20 -14.78
C ILE A 21 -11.50 1.37 -16.02
N ASP A 22 -10.57 1.27 -16.94
CA ASP A 22 -10.71 0.41 -18.11
C ASP A 22 -10.21 -0.99 -17.78
N TYR A 23 -11.11 -1.87 -17.44
CA TYR A 23 -10.79 -3.26 -17.12
C TYR A 23 -10.37 -4.07 -18.35
N SER A 24 -10.62 -3.57 -19.57
CA SER A 24 -10.17 -4.23 -20.79
C SER A 24 -8.72 -3.93 -21.15
N GLU A 25 -8.10 -2.94 -20.49
CA GLU A 25 -6.70 -2.60 -20.72
C GLU A 25 -5.78 -3.71 -20.17
N PRO A 26 -5.16 -4.51 -21.02
CA PRO A 26 -4.35 -5.64 -20.57
C PRO A 26 -2.96 -5.22 -20.09
N ARG A 27 -2.60 -3.94 -20.26
CA ARG A 27 -1.25 -3.44 -19.97
C ARG A 27 -1.28 -2.04 -19.35
N PRO A 28 -1.72 -1.89 -18.09
CA PRO A 28 -1.85 -0.58 -17.46
C PRO A 28 -0.50 0.12 -17.27
N PHE A 29 0.60 -0.62 -17.41
CA PHE A 29 1.96 -0.09 -17.30
C PHE A 29 2.59 0.24 -18.66
N GLY A 30 1.84 0.12 -19.76
CA GLY A 30 2.31 0.37 -21.12
C GLY A 30 3.01 -0.85 -21.73
N GLU A 31 3.71 -0.62 -22.85
CA GLU A 31 4.49 -1.68 -23.48
C GLU A 31 5.67 -2.05 -22.57
N ALA A 32 5.54 -3.20 -21.97
CA ALA A 32 6.59 -3.78 -21.18
C ALA A 32 7.76 -4.23 -22.07
N THR A 33 8.95 -4.22 -21.52
CA THR A 33 10.09 -4.90 -22.12
C THR A 33 9.79 -6.37 -22.32
N GLU A 34 10.56 -7.07 -23.16
CA GLU A 34 10.40 -8.51 -23.39
C GLU A 34 10.34 -9.34 -22.10
N PHE A 35 10.86 -8.80 -20.99
CA PHE A 35 10.97 -9.44 -19.68
C PHE A 35 9.79 -9.17 -18.76
N ALA A 36 8.95 -8.18 -19.06
CA ALA A 36 7.85 -7.72 -18.19
C ALA A 36 6.49 -7.84 -18.87
N LYS A 37 6.32 -8.75 -19.81
CA LYS A 37 5.07 -8.90 -20.60
C LYS A 37 3.83 -9.17 -19.74
N ASP A 38 4.04 -9.84 -18.63
CA ASP A 38 2.97 -10.34 -17.75
C ASP A 38 2.99 -9.63 -16.39
N CYS A 39 3.59 -8.42 -16.32
CA CYS A 39 3.72 -7.67 -15.09
C CYS A 39 2.36 -7.43 -14.45
N ASP A 40 2.19 -7.96 -13.26
CA ASP A 40 1.05 -7.73 -12.36
C ASP A 40 -0.33 -8.05 -12.97
N ASN A 41 -0.42 -9.13 -13.74
CA ASN A 41 -1.65 -9.53 -14.44
C ASN A 41 -2.86 -9.74 -13.53
N LEU A 42 -2.65 -10.10 -12.26
CA LEU A 42 -3.73 -10.28 -11.29
C LEU A 42 -4.39 -8.96 -10.88
N ALA A 43 -3.70 -7.85 -11.07
CA ALA A 43 -4.19 -6.52 -10.68
C ALA A 43 -4.86 -5.76 -11.81
N ILE A 44 -4.89 -6.33 -13.02
CA ILE A 44 -5.34 -5.65 -14.23
C ILE A 44 -6.45 -6.42 -14.94
N GLY A 45 -7.19 -5.71 -15.83
CA GLY A 45 -8.22 -6.29 -16.68
C GLY A 45 -9.27 -7.05 -15.88
N GLU A 46 -9.80 -8.08 -16.48
CA GLU A 46 -10.82 -8.95 -15.89
C GLU A 46 -10.21 -10.05 -15.01
N TRP A 47 -9.39 -9.69 -14.05
CA TRP A 47 -8.64 -10.62 -13.19
C TRP A 47 -9.50 -11.75 -12.58
N TRP A 48 -10.79 -11.50 -12.35
CA TRP A 48 -11.76 -12.50 -11.85
C TRP A 48 -12.15 -13.57 -12.86
N THR A 49 -11.86 -13.35 -14.15
CA THR A 49 -12.10 -14.33 -15.23
C THR A 49 -10.85 -15.12 -15.59
N VAL A 50 -9.66 -14.66 -15.18
CA VAL A 50 -8.40 -15.29 -15.53
C VAL A 50 -8.33 -16.69 -14.91
N ASP A 51 -7.98 -17.68 -15.72
CA ASP A 51 -7.67 -19.01 -15.19
C ASP A 51 -6.35 -18.95 -14.41
N ALA A 52 -6.40 -19.35 -13.15
CA ALA A 52 -5.25 -19.39 -12.26
C ALA A 52 -4.03 -20.14 -12.86
N LYS A 53 -4.27 -21.06 -13.79
CA LYS A 53 -3.20 -21.78 -14.49
C LYS A 53 -2.39 -20.93 -15.48
N THR A 54 -2.94 -19.81 -15.93
CA THR A 54 -2.27 -18.90 -16.87
C THR A 54 -1.44 -17.82 -16.18
N VAL A 55 -1.74 -17.56 -14.91
CA VAL A 55 -1.07 -16.54 -14.12
C VAL A 55 0.02 -17.20 -13.29
N GLY A 56 1.24 -16.76 -13.46
CA GLY A 56 2.35 -17.18 -12.61
C GLY A 56 3.11 -18.41 -13.03
N ALA A 57 3.01 -18.82 -14.28
CA ALA A 57 3.84 -19.91 -14.82
C ALA A 57 5.36 -19.66 -14.70
N ARG A 58 5.77 -18.43 -14.36
CA ARG A 58 7.19 -18.03 -14.22
C ARG A 58 7.76 -18.17 -12.81
N SER A 59 6.96 -18.01 -11.78
CA SER A 59 7.45 -18.01 -10.39
C SER A 59 7.43 -19.38 -9.70
N GLY A 60 7.02 -20.42 -10.41
CA GLY A 60 7.09 -21.81 -9.90
C GLY A 60 6.09 -22.18 -8.81
N GLY A 61 5.18 -21.27 -8.43
CA GLY A 61 4.19 -21.52 -7.37
C GLY A 61 2.85 -20.81 -7.57
N ALA A 62 2.71 -20.05 -8.61
CA ALA A 62 1.68 -19.02 -8.75
C ALA A 62 0.28 -19.47 -9.16
N THR A 63 0.01 -20.74 -9.31
CA THR A 63 -1.34 -21.23 -9.61
C THR A 63 -2.35 -20.97 -8.50
N GLU A 64 -1.89 -20.66 -7.29
CA GLU A 64 -2.72 -20.43 -6.12
C GLU A 64 -3.06 -18.96 -5.88
N HIS A 65 -2.27 -18.03 -6.43
CA HIS A 65 -2.45 -16.58 -6.21
C HIS A 65 -3.76 -16.06 -6.81
N GLY A 66 -4.10 -16.45 -8.03
CA GLY A 66 -5.36 -16.07 -8.67
C GLY A 66 -6.57 -16.61 -7.93
N ASP A 67 -6.48 -17.81 -7.40
CA ASP A 67 -7.54 -18.41 -6.61
C ASP A 67 -7.75 -17.69 -5.27
N TRP A 68 -6.67 -17.22 -4.63
CA TRP A 68 -6.77 -16.41 -3.43
C TRP A 68 -7.60 -15.15 -3.67
N PHE A 69 -7.33 -14.37 -4.73
CA PHE A 69 -8.13 -13.19 -5.05
C PHE A 69 -9.60 -13.51 -5.30
N LYS A 70 -9.89 -14.62 -5.98
CA LYS A 70 -11.27 -15.06 -6.26
C LYS A 70 -12.03 -15.44 -5.00
N THR A 71 -11.33 -15.98 -4.00
CA THR A 71 -11.91 -16.46 -2.74
C THR A 71 -11.99 -15.40 -1.65
N VAL A 72 -11.42 -14.21 -1.86
CA VAL A 72 -11.48 -13.12 -0.88
C VAL A 72 -12.93 -12.73 -0.61
N ASP A 73 -13.32 -12.81 0.66
CA ASP A 73 -14.59 -12.27 1.12
C ASP A 73 -14.63 -10.76 0.83
N ARG A 74 -15.56 -10.34 -0.02
CA ARG A 74 -15.65 -8.94 -0.48
C ARG A 74 -16.00 -7.96 0.64
N SER A 75 -16.52 -8.42 1.76
CA SER A 75 -16.63 -7.59 2.98
C SER A 75 -15.26 -7.17 3.54
N LYS A 76 -14.18 -7.79 3.07
CA LYS A 76 -12.78 -7.48 3.37
C LYS A 76 -12.03 -6.88 2.18
N ALA A 77 -12.75 -6.33 1.20
CA ALA A 77 -12.15 -5.71 0.02
C ALA A 77 -11.20 -4.55 0.37
N LEU A 78 -11.43 -3.83 1.49
CA LEU A 78 -10.41 -3.02 2.15
C LEU A 78 -9.51 -3.96 2.96
N ALA A 79 -8.29 -4.18 2.47
CA ALA A 79 -7.38 -5.19 3.00
C ALA A 79 -6.62 -4.71 4.25
N PHE A 80 -6.06 -3.49 4.19
CA PHE A 80 -5.29 -2.88 5.27
C PHE A 80 -5.12 -1.37 5.06
N ALA A 81 -4.51 -0.73 6.05
CA ALA A 81 -4.09 0.67 5.95
C ALA A 81 -2.75 0.89 6.67
N LEU A 82 -2.00 1.86 6.16
CA LEU A 82 -0.78 2.41 6.74
C LEU A 82 -1.02 3.87 7.10
N TYR A 83 -0.41 4.36 8.17
CA TYR A 83 -0.44 5.77 8.47
C TYR A 83 0.88 6.25 9.09
N THR A 84 1.15 7.53 8.92
CA THR A 84 2.10 8.30 9.73
C THR A 84 1.51 9.66 10.01
N HIS A 85 2.01 10.33 11.03
CA HIS A 85 1.76 11.75 11.25
C HIS A 85 3.05 12.44 11.68
N ASP A 86 3.24 13.64 11.15
CA ASP A 86 4.40 14.47 11.44
C ASP A 86 4.05 15.94 11.19
N HIS A 87 4.63 16.86 11.95
CA HIS A 87 4.42 18.31 11.79
C HIS A 87 2.94 18.72 11.58
N SER A 88 2.03 18.15 12.38
CA SER A 88 0.58 18.39 12.28
C SER A 88 -0.05 17.97 10.93
N VAL A 89 0.56 17.05 10.23
CA VAL A 89 0.00 16.39 9.05
C VAL A 89 -0.16 14.92 9.32
N LEU A 90 -1.38 14.39 9.13
CA LEU A 90 -1.66 12.97 9.13
C LEU A 90 -1.80 12.48 7.69
N LYS A 91 -1.10 11.42 7.34
CA LYS A 91 -1.27 10.70 6.08
C LYS A 91 -1.70 9.27 6.32
N ILE A 92 -2.74 8.84 5.60
CA ILE A 92 -3.25 7.47 5.64
C ILE A 92 -3.30 6.92 4.22
N SER A 93 -2.65 5.79 3.99
CA SER A 93 -2.80 4.99 2.77
C SER A 93 -3.67 3.78 3.07
N GLY A 94 -4.83 3.67 2.42
CA GLY A 94 -5.62 2.46 2.39
C GLY A 94 -5.25 1.60 1.18
N GLN A 95 -5.43 0.29 1.30
CA GLN A 95 -5.22 -0.67 0.22
C GLN A 95 -6.47 -1.52 0.03
N CYS A 96 -6.99 -1.54 -1.19
CA CYS A 96 -8.02 -2.49 -1.59
C CYS A 96 -7.43 -3.71 -2.28
N PHE A 97 -8.13 -4.85 -2.15
CA PHE A 97 -8.02 -5.89 -3.18
C PHE A 97 -8.51 -5.32 -4.52
N PRO A 98 -8.04 -5.86 -5.66
CA PRO A 98 -8.57 -5.46 -6.96
C PRO A 98 -10.10 -5.46 -6.95
N LEU A 99 -10.71 -4.37 -7.43
CA LEU A 99 -12.15 -4.17 -7.38
C LEU A 99 -12.83 -4.60 -8.68
N LYS A 100 -14.00 -5.23 -8.56
CA LYS A 100 -14.84 -5.57 -9.70
C LYS A 100 -15.53 -4.33 -10.27
N PRO A 101 -16.00 -4.36 -11.54
CA PRO A 101 -16.64 -3.20 -12.17
C PRO A 101 -17.83 -2.63 -11.39
N ASP A 102 -18.63 -3.49 -10.78
CA ASP A 102 -19.84 -3.16 -10.03
C ASP A 102 -19.60 -2.73 -8.58
N GLU A 103 -18.36 -2.87 -8.08
CA GLU A 103 -18.00 -2.49 -6.71
C GLU A 103 -17.71 -0.98 -6.60
N PRO A 104 -17.88 -0.36 -5.41
CA PRO A 104 -17.55 1.05 -5.20
C PRO A 104 -16.10 1.39 -5.54
N LYS A 105 -15.86 2.60 -6.05
CA LYS A 105 -14.52 3.09 -6.44
C LYS A 105 -14.05 4.28 -5.63
N SER A 106 -14.73 4.58 -4.51
CA SER A 106 -14.31 5.61 -3.55
C SER A 106 -14.36 5.08 -2.14
N VAL A 107 -13.49 5.59 -1.29
CA VAL A 107 -13.39 5.25 0.13
C VAL A 107 -13.60 6.49 0.97
N THR A 108 -14.44 6.38 1.97
CA THR A 108 -14.66 7.42 2.98
C THR A 108 -13.76 7.17 4.19
N LEU A 109 -13.06 8.21 4.63
CA LEU A 109 -12.38 8.26 5.93
C LEU A 109 -13.32 8.86 6.97
N GLU A 110 -13.44 8.18 8.09
CA GLU A 110 -14.23 8.61 9.24
C GLU A 110 -13.37 8.57 10.51
N PHE A 111 -13.57 9.56 11.40
CA PHE A 111 -13.00 9.52 12.76
C PHE A 111 -14.11 9.36 13.79
N LYS A 112 -13.79 8.68 14.89
CA LYS A 112 -14.72 8.52 16.00
C LYS A 112 -14.68 9.76 16.90
N GLN A 113 -15.77 10.49 16.95
CA GLN A 113 -15.93 11.71 17.75
C GLN A 113 -17.16 11.57 18.64
N ASN A 114 -16.98 11.76 19.95
CA ASN A 114 -18.07 11.65 20.93
C ASN A 114 -18.90 10.34 20.80
N GLY A 115 -18.22 9.24 20.51
CA GLY A 115 -18.85 7.93 20.34
C GLY A 115 -19.45 7.63 18.97
N SER A 116 -19.53 8.62 18.08
CA SER A 116 -20.09 8.50 16.72
C SER A 116 -19.01 8.59 15.65
N TRP A 117 -19.22 7.90 14.52
CA TRP A 117 -18.38 8.02 13.35
C TRP A 117 -18.75 9.27 12.55
N VAL A 118 -17.78 10.10 12.26
CA VAL A 118 -17.93 11.36 11.51
C VAL A 118 -17.09 11.30 10.25
N LYS A 119 -17.74 11.48 9.10
CA LYS A 119 -17.05 11.56 7.80
C LYS A 119 -16.12 12.77 7.79
N VAL A 120 -14.87 12.54 7.39
CA VAL A 120 -13.82 13.55 7.29
C VAL A 120 -13.51 13.85 5.84
N GLN A 121 -13.27 12.81 5.05
CA GLN A 121 -12.84 12.94 3.66
C GLN A 121 -13.34 11.75 2.85
N GLU A 122 -13.44 11.90 1.54
CA GLU A 122 -13.66 10.81 0.60
C GLU A 122 -12.66 10.92 -0.54
N GLN A 123 -12.05 9.79 -0.92
CA GLN A 123 -11.04 9.74 -1.95
C GLN A 123 -11.32 8.59 -2.92
N PRO A 124 -10.97 8.76 -4.22
CA PRO A 124 -11.08 7.68 -5.18
C PRO A 124 -10.04 6.60 -4.93
N VAL A 125 -10.38 5.37 -5.29
CA VAL A 125 -9.42 4.28 -5.37
C VAL A 125 -8.58 4.48 -6.64
N LEU A 126 -7.28 4.52 -6.51
CA LEU A 126 -6.34 4.75 -7.59
C LEU A 126 -5.99 3.45 -8.32
N TYR A 127 -6.14 3.48 -9.64
CA TYR A 127 -5.77 2.38 -10.52
C TYR A 127 -4.56 2.80 -11.39
N PRO A 128 -3.62 1.91 -11.68
CA PRO A 128 -3.41 0.59 -11.08
C PRO A 128 -2.92 0.68 -9.63
N GLY A 129 -2.95 -0.45 -8.91
CA GLY A 129 -2.42 -0.56 -7.55
C GLY A 129 -3.47 -0.52 -6.44
N TRP A 130 -4.70 -0.02 -6.72
CA TRP A 130 -5.85 -0.10 -5.81
C TRP A 130 -5.65 0.55 -4.44
N SER A 131 -4.77 1.58 -4.38
CA SER A 131 -4.50 2.35 -3.16
C SER A 131 -5.41 3.57 -3.03
N ILE A 132 -5.60 4.04 -1.82
CA ILE A 132 -6.37 5.24 -1.50
C ILE A 132 -5.56 6.10 -0.54
N HIS A 133 -5.56 7.43 -0.74
CA HIS A 133 -4.68 8.31 -0.01
C HIS A 133 -5.44 9.46 0.64
N PHE A 134 -5.27 9.62 1.95
CA PHE A 134 -5.88 10.68 2.75
C PHE A 134 -4.80 11.52 3.39
N ARG A 135 -4.87 12.84 3.20
CA ARG A 135 -4.01 13.83 3.83
C ARG A 135 -4.88 14.77 4.67
N ILE A 136 -4.58 14.87 5.94
CA ILE A 136 -5.29 15.72 6.91
C ILE A 136 -4.30 16.72 7.46
N GLU A 137 -4.54 17.98 7.19
CA GLU A 137 -3.78 19.11 7.73
C GLU A 137 -4.29 19.47 9.14
N ASP A 138 -3.51 20.24 9.86
CA ASP A 138 -3.81 20.70 11.22
C ASP A 138 -4.15 19.55 12.19
N TRP A 139 -3.48 18.41 12.00
CA TRP A 139 -3.67 17.22 12.81
C TRP A 139 -3.22 17.44 14.26
N ASP A 140 -4.12 17.16 15.22
CA ASP A 140 -3.77 17.11 16.64
C ASP A 140 -3.14 15.76 16.98
N ASN A 141 -1.83 15.71 17.05
CA ASN A 141 -1.06 14.51 17.37
C ASN A 141 -0.94 14.22 18.89
N SER A 142 -1.66 14.95 19.72
CA SER A 142 -1.61 14.80 21.19
C SER A 142 -2.57 13.74 21.74
N VAL A 143 -3.50 13.23 20.92
CA VAL A 143 -4.55 12.29 21.33
C VAL A 143 -4.65 11.09 20.41
N ASP A 144 -5.08 9.97 20.98
CA ASP A 144 -5.43 8.78 20.19
C ASP A 144 -6.78 8.97 19.50
N VAL A 145 -6.85 8.68 18.19
CA VAL A 145 -8.08 8.84 17.40
C VAL A 145 -8.44 7.55 16.67
N PRO A 146 -9.53 6.86 17.02
CA PRO A 146 -10.01 5.75 16.22
C PRO A 146 -10.46 6.23 14.84
N TYR A 147 -10.04 5.51 13.80
CA TYR A 147 -10.43 5.78 12.42
C TYR A 147 -11.11 4.58 11.78
N ARG A 148 -11.89 4.87 10.73
CA ARG A 148 -12.50 3.85 9.87
C ARG A 148 -12.41 4.29 8.42
N LEU A 149 -12.00 3.37 7.57
CA LEU A 149 -12.13 3.48 6.12
C LEU A 149 -13.37 2.70 5.69
N ARG A 150 -14.19 3.27 4.80
CA ARG A 150 -15.37 2.60 4.25
C ARG A 150 -15.39 2.64 2.74
N LEU A 151 -15.48 1.47 2.13
CA LEU A 151 -15.71 1.28 0.70
C LEU A 151 -17.22 1.07 0.48
N GLY A 152 -17.97 2.17 0.44
CA GLY A 152 -19.43 2.11 0.41
C GLY A 152 -19.99 1.27 1.56
N GLU A 153 -20.94 0.40 1.24
CA GLU A 153 -21.48 -0.60 2.17
C GLU A 153 -20.79 -1.98 2.00
N LEU A 154 -19.82 -2.09 1.08
CA LEU A 154 -19.19 -3.36 0.75
C LEU A 154 -18.18 -3.80 1.83
N SER A 155 -17.32 -2.88 2.25
CA SER A 155 -16.20 -3.22 3.13
C SER A 155 -15.83 -2.07 4.05
N SER A 156 -15.30 -2.39 5.23
CA SER A 156 -14.73 -1.41 6.14
C SER A 156 -13.47 -1.95 6.82
N PHE A 157 -12.57 -1.03 7.16
CA PHE A 157 -11.35 -1.30 7.91
C PHE A 157 -11.22 -0.29 9.05
N GLU A 158 -11.04 -0.76 10.28
CA GLU A 158 -10.95 0.08 11.47
C GLU A 158 -9.57 -0.04 12.12
N GLY A 159 -9.10 1.09 12.67
CA GLY A 159 -7.84 1.16 13.38
C GLY A 159 -7.79 2.32 14.37
N LEU A 160 -6.59 2.58 14.87
CA LEU A 160 -6.32 3.64 15.84
C LEU A 160 -5.11 4.45 15.40
N ILE A 161 -5.27 5.74 15.20
CA ILE A 161 -4.13 6.64 15.08
C ILE A 161 -3.68 6.96 16.49
N ARG A 162 -2.48 6.52 16.84
CA ARG A 162 -1.91 6.77 18.16
C ARG A 162 -1.40 8.19 18.26
N LYS A 163 -1.46 8.75 19.47
CA LYS A 163 -0.80 10.02 19.76
C LYS A 163 0.71 9.93 19.59
N ASP A 164 1.34 11.04 19.29
CA ASP A 164 2.80 11.16 19.31
C ASP A 164 3.34 10.83 20.71
N PRO A 165 4.29 9.90 20.83
CA PRO A 165 4.80 9.44 22.11
C PRO A 165 5.80 10.43 22.76
N LYS A 166 5.54 11.74 22.67
CA LYS A 166 6.41 12.82 23.21
C LYS A 166 6.72 12.70 24.69
N ASP A 167 5.82 12.04 25.43
CA ASP A 167 5.95 11.89 26.88
C ASP A 167 6.79 10.67 27.29
N LYS A 168 7.31 9.91 26.31
CA LYS A 168 8.14 8.72 26.57
C LYS A 168 9.62 9.06 26.60
N ASP A 169 10.32 8.55 27.58
CA ASP A 169 11.79 8.63 27.65
C ASP A 169 12.49 7.71 26.64
N THR A 170 11.78 6.67 26.19
CA THR A 170 12.29 5.67 25.25
C THR A 170 11.26 5.39 24.17
N ILE A 171 11.68 5.49 22.92
CA ILE A 171 10.89 5.12 21.74
C ILE A 171 11.27 3.71 21.30
N VAL A 172 10.28 2.86 21.11
CA VAL A 172 10.47 1.49 20.65
C VAL A 172 10.16 1.42 19.14
N VAL A 173 11.16 1.07 18.36
CA VAL A 173 11.02 0.87 16.91
C VAL A 173 11.17 -0.61 16.59
N ALA A 174 10.17 -1.18 15.94
CA ALA A 174 10.27 -2.53 15.38
C ALA A 174 10.73 -2.44 13.94
N SER A 175 11.93 -2.91 13.66
CA SER A 175 12.48 -2.95 12.29
C SER A 175 12.42 -4.38 11.75
N LEU A 176 11.82 -4.53 10.57
CA LEU A 176 11.70 -5.78 9.83
C LEU A 176 12.12 -5.57 8.37
N ASN A 177 12.59 -6.63 7.74
CA ASN A 177 12.90 -6.65 6.31
C ASN A 177 12.77 -8.06 5.75
N CYS A 178 12.89 -8.19 4.42
CA CYS A 178 12.97 -9.48 3.73
C CYS A 178 11.80 -10.40 4.09
N ASN A 179 10.57 -9.91 3.92
CA ASN A 179 9.37 -10.70 4.14
C ASN A 179 9.11 -11.62 2.93
N SER A 180 9.78 -12.77 2.91
CA SER A 180 9.58 -13.81 1.88
C SER A 180 8.65 -14.91 2.42
N PRO A 181 7.32 -14.72 2.39
CA PRO A 181 6.41 -15.75 2.84
C PRO A 181 6.39 -16.87 1.80
N ARG A 182 6.61 -18.08 2.27
CA ARG A 182 6.12 -19.25 1.54
C ARG A 182 4.64 -19.41 1.84
N GLU A 183 3.87 -19.98 0.91
CA GLU A 183 2.41 -20.12 1.06
C GLU A 183 2.00 -20.81 2.36
N GLU A 184 2.80 -21.77 2.79
CA GLU A 184 2.63 -22.55 4.02
C GLU A 184 2.94 -21.74 5.30
N GLU A 185 3.50 -20.53 5.17
CA GLU A 185 4.03 -19.75 6.30
C GLU A 185 3.12 -18.59 6.73
N PHE A 186 1.88 -18.50 6.26
CA PHE A 186 0.94 -17.47 6.74
C PHE A 186 0.78 -17.49 8.27
N ASP A 187 0.82 -18.66 8.87
CA ASP A 187 0.68 -18.78 10.32
C ASP A 187 1.90 -18.32 11.11
N THR A 188 3.09 -18.37 10.54
CA THR A 188 4.30 -17.87 11.20
C THR A 188 4.28 -16.36 11.39
N ARG A 189 3.63 -15.61 10.50
CA ARG A 189 3.49 -14.15 10.63
C ARG A 189 2.59 -13.78 11.81
N LYS A 190 1.59 -14.58 12.14
CA LYS A 190 0.75 -14.38 13.34
C LYS A 190 1.58 -14.38 14.61
N GLN A 191 2.59 -15.26 14.70
CA GLN A 191 3.50 -15.29 15.86
C GLN A 191 4.38 -14.04 15.90
N ILE A 192 4.89 -13.58 14.74
CA ILE A 192 5.66 -12.34 14.63
C ILE A 192 4.81 -11.16 15.11
N VAL A 193 3.58 -11.05 14.60
CA VAL A 193 2.64 -9.99 15.00
C VAL A 193 2.33 -10.05 16.50
N ALA A 194 2.11 -11.24 17.04
CA ALA A 194 1.87 -11.43 18.47
C ALA A 194 3.08 -10.99 19.32
N ASN A 195 4.29 -11.32 18.88
CA ASN A 195 5.51 -10.90 19.55
C ASN A 195 5.71 -9.38 19.47
N LEU A 196 5.48 -8.78 18.30
CA LEU A 196 5.52 -7.33 18.13
C LEU A 196 4.55 -6.62 19.07
N ARG A 197 3.32 -7.15 19.23
CA ARG A 197 2.34 -6.59 20.17
C ARG A 197 2.81 -6.64 21.62
N GLN A 198 3.56 -7.67 22.02
CA GLN A 198 4.13 -7.76 23.37
C GLN A 198 5.19 -6.68 23.63
N HIS A 199 5.95 -6.30 22.62
CA HIS A 199 6.94 -5.22 22.70
C HIS A 199 6.34 -3.83 22.58
N ASP A 200 5.07 -3.73 22.18
CA ASP A 200 4.30 -2.48 22.00
C ASP A 200 5.09 -1.37 21.29
N PRO A 201 5.56 -1.60 20.06
CA PRO A 201 6.37 -0.61 19.35
C PRO A 201 5.59 0.68 19.09
N ASP A 202 6.29 1.79 19.15
CA ASP A 202 5.78 3.12 18.81
C ASP A 202 5.77 3.35 17.30
N LEU A 203 6.66 2.66 16.58
CA LEU A 203 6.82 2.74 15.14
C LEU A 203 7.15 1.37 14.57
N LEU A 204 6.51 1.03 13.46
CA LEU A 204 6.90 -0.09 12.60
C LEU A 204 7.72 0.44 11.43
N PHE A 205 8.87 -0.17 11.18
CA PHE A 205 9.75 0.15 10.06
C PHE A 205 10.02 -1.12 9.24
N PHE A 206 9.46 -1.17 8.06
CA PHE A 206 9.72 -2.23 7.08
C PHE A 206 10.75 -1.72 6.08
N ALA A 207 11.96 -2.25 6.20
CA ALA A 207 13.16 -1.75 5.53
C ALA A 207 13.42 -2.44 4.19
N GLY A 208 12.37 -2.69 3.43
CA GLY A 208 12.46 -3.28 2.10
C GLY A 208 12.16 -4.76 2.04
N ASP A 209 11.97 -5.24 0.84
CA ASP A 209 11.62 -6.61 0.52
C ASP A 209 10.34 -7.08 1.22
N GLN A 210 9.29 -6.28 1.15
CA GLN A 210 7.98 -6.63 1.64
C GLN A 210 7.39 -7.78 0.83
N ASN A 211 7.84 -7.93 -0.42
CA ASN A 211 7.29 -8.87 -1.37
C ASN A 211 8.40 -9.47 -2.25
N TYR A 212 8.26 -10.76 -2.58
CA TYR A 212 9.17 -11.50 -3.46
C TYR A 212 8.46 -12.09 -4.70
N THR A 213 7.21 -11.71 -4.93
CA THR A 213 6.40 -12.19 -6.06
C THR A 213 6.53 -11.23 -7.26
N HIS A 214 7.70 -11.08 -7.77
CA HIS A 214 8.13 -10.04 -8.72
C HIS A 214 7.11 -9.70 -9.82
N ASP A 215 6.61 -10.72 -10.55
CA ASP A 215 5.67 -10.53 -11.64
C ASP A 215 4.23 -10.23 -11.16
N GLU A 216 3.97 -10.42 -9.87
CA GLU A 216 2.67 -10.30 -9.22
C GLU A 216 2.76 -9.40 -7.98
N SER A 217 3.27 -8.19 -8.18
CA SER A 217 3.56 -7.26 -7.09
C SER A 217 2.32 -6.93 -6.25
N THR A 218 1.16 -6.75 -6.87
CA THR A 218 -0.09 -6.49 -6.14
C THR A 218 -0.46 -7.66 -5.23
N PHE A 219 -0.26 -8.90 -5.68
CA PHE A 219 -0.47 -10.06 -4.81
C PHE A 219 0.48 -10.03 -3.61
N GLY A 220 1.78 -9.87 -3.86
CA GLY A 220 2.78 -9.86 -2.78
C GLY A 220 2.57 -8.74 -1.78
N TRP A 221 2.22 -7.54 -2.25
CA TRP A 221 1.89 -6.39 -1.39
C TRP A 221 0.63 -6.64 -0.54
N LEU A 222 -0.42 -7.21 -1.14
CA LEU A 222 -1.63 -7.57 -0.42
C LEU A 222 -1.38 -8.68 0.60
N GLN A 223 -0.56 -9.68 0.24
CA GLN A 223 -0.17 -10.75 1.16
C GLN A 223 0.56 -10.20 2.38
N PHE A 224 1.58 -9.36 2.17
CA PHE A 224 2.29 -8.65 3.23
C PHE A 224 1.32 -7.84 4.10
N GLY A 225 0.48 -7.03 3.47
CA GLY A 225 -0.45 -6.17 4.19
C GLY A 225 -1.44 -6.94 5.05
N VAL A 226 -2.02 -8.02 4.54
CA VAL A 226 -2.94 -8.88 5.29
C VAL A 226 -2.24 -9.58 6.46
N GLN A 227 -0.99 -10.01 6.27
CA GLN A 227 -0.20 -10.66 7.33
C GLN A 227 0.06 -9.73 8.52
N PHE A 228 0.31 -8.45 8.25
CA PHE A 228 0.66 -7.45 9.28
C PHE A 228 -0.48 -6.47 9.60
N ALA A 229 -1.63 -6.55 8.92
CA ALA A 229 -2.76 -5.63 9.10
C ALA A 229 -3.14 -5.42 10.57
N ASP A 230 -3.14 -6.49 11.35
CA ASP A 230 -3.55 -6.43 12.75
C ASP A 230 -2.66 -5.54 13.61
N ILE A 231 -1.36 -5.41 13.31
CA ILE A 231 -0.49 -4.50 14.03
C ILE A 231 -0.36 -3.14 13.34
N MET A 232 -0.37 -3.08 12.01
CA MET A 232 -0.24 -1.83 11.26
C MET A 232 -1.45 -0.90 11.46
N LYS A 233 -2.65 -1.47 11.70
CA LYS A 233 -3.88 -0.67 11.88
C LYS A 233 -3.82 0.32 13.05
N ASP A 234 -2.93 0.10 14.02
CA ASP A 234 -2.83 0.90 15.24
C ASP A 234 -1.39 1.32 15.59
N ARG A 235 -0.49 1.31 14.61
CA ARG A 235 0.90 1.78 14.75
C ARG A 235 1.29 2.62 13.53
N PRO A 236 1.97 3.75 13.73
CA PRO A 236 2.63 4.43 12.62
C PRO A 236 3.53 3.43 11.90
N THR A 237 3.44 3.40 10.57
CA THR A 237 4.14 2.40 9.78
C THR A 237 4.86 3.07 8.63
N ILE A 238 6.16 2.82 8.53
CA ILE A 238 7.02 3.21 7.43
C ILE A 238 7.37 1.95 6.64
N CYS A 239 7.09 1.97 5.35
CA CYS A 239 7.63 1.03 4.38
C CYS A 239 8.55 1.78 3.44
N ILE A 240 9.69 1.21 3.12
CA ILE A 240 10.53 1.65 2.00
C ILE A 240 10.72 0.46 1.07
N PRO A 241 10.51 0.60 -0.24
CA PRO A 241 10.73 -0.49 -1.17
C PRO A 241 12.22 -0.77 -1.33
N ASP A 242 12.57 -2.03 -1.60
CA ASP A 242 13.88 -2.46 -2.06
C ASP A 242 13.73 -3.18 -3.40
N ASP A 243 14.78 -3.80 -3.89
CA ASP A 243 14.87 -4.36 -5.23
C ASP A 243 13.80 -5.41 -5.54
N HIS A 244 13.49 -6.30 -4.61
CA HIS A 244 12.45 -7.30 -4.79
C HIS A 244 11.03 -6.69 -4.87
N ASP A 245 10.77 -5.59 -4.18
CA ASP A 245 9.47 -4.91 -4.23
C ASP A 245 9.19 -4.31 -5.62
N ILE A 246 10.22 -3.87 -6.32
CA ILE A 246 10.13 -3.24 -7.63
C ILE A 246 10.42 -4.19 -8.78
N GLY A 247 10.34 -5.48 -8.53
CA GLY A 247 10.15 -6.49 -9.53
C GLY A 247 11.32 -7.45 -9.77
N HIS A 248 12.47 -7.29 -9.12
CA HIS A 248 13.54 -8.28 -9.22
C HIS A 248 14.65 -8.06 -8.19
N GLY A 249 15.38 -9.12 -7.86
CA GLY A 249 16.57 -9.04 -7.03
C GLY A 249 17.76 -8.38 -7.74
N ASN A 250 18.62 -7.75 -6.94
CA ASN A 250 19.86 -7.09 -7.39
C ASN A 250 19.65 -5.86 -8.28
N LEU A 251 18.56 -5.12 -8.10
CA LEU A 251 18.39 -3.81 -8.67
C LEU A 251 19.24 -2.80 -7.89
N TRP A 252 20.00 -1.97 -8.62
CA TRP A 252 20.90 -1.00 -8.00
C TRP A 252 20.41 0.44 -8.21
N GLY A 253 19.39 0.60 -9.05
CA GLY A 253 18.66 1.86 -9.23
C GLY A 253 19.49 3.02 -9.77
N GLU A 254 20.70 2.79 -10.23
CA GLU A 254 21.63 3.84 -10.64
C GLU A 254 21.04 4.72 -11.76
N GLY A 255 20.67 5.95 -11.40
CA GLY A 255 20.18 6.95 -12.35
C GLY A 255 18.93 6.54 -13.14
N GLY A 256 18.15 5.57 -12.66
CA GLY A 256 17.00 5.02 -13.37
C GLY A 256 17.35 4.23 -14.63
N LYS A 257 18.51 3.66 -14.69
CA LYS A 257 18.98 2.87 -15.82
C LYS A 257 18.06 1.68 -16.07
N ALA A 258 17.55 1.56 -17.29
CA ALA A 258 16.85 0.35 -17.70
C ALA A 258 17.80 -0.83 -17.85
N SER A 259 17.33 -2.02 -17.49
CA SER A 259 18.06 -3.27 -17.73
C SER A 259 18.21 -3.53 -19.23
N LEU A 260 19.38 -3.99 -19.64
CA LEU A 260 19.60 -4.43 -21.01
C LEU A 260 19.05 -5.83 -21.28
N GLY A 261 18.38 -6.42 -20.29
CA GLY A 261 17.68 -7.69 -20.44
C GLY A 261 18.54 -8.92 -20.42
N THR A 262 19.79 -8.81 -20.04
CA THR A 262 20.67 -9.95 -19.96
C THR A 262 20.60 -10.63 -18.60
N LYS A 263 20.13 -11.88 -18.58
CA LYS A 263 20.19 -12.76 -17.40
C LYS A 263 19.53 -12.22 -16.13
N GLY A 264 18.25 -11.79 -16.22
CA GLY A 264 17.49 -11.43 -15.03
C GLY A 264 18.04 -10.19 -14.34
N ALA A 265 18.31 -9.14 -15.11
CA ALA A 265 18.78 -7.84 -14.62
C ALA A 265 20.10 -7.88 -13.81
N ALA A 266 20.98 -8.82 -14.09
CA ALA A 266 22.32 -8.88 -13.48
C ALA A 266 23.17 -7.61 -13.74
N ASP A 267 22.66 -6.68 -14.56
CA ASP A 267 23.25 -5.38 -14.82
C ASP A 267 22.79 -4.27 -13.86
N GLY A 268 21.93 -4.63 -12.87
CA GLY A 268 21.42 -3.70 -11.86
C GLY A 268 20.41 -2.68 -12.37
N GLY A 269 19.93 -2.80 -13.61
CA GLY A 269 18.95 -1.88 -14.20
C GLY A 269 17.51 -2.29 -13.92
N TYR A 270 16.56 -1.37 -14.12
CA TYR A 270 15.13 -1.62 -13.97
C TYR A 270 14.60 -2.52 -15.10
N MET A 271 13.92 -3.58 -14.76
CA MET A 271 13.27 -4.48 -15.72
C MET A 271 11.85 -4.02 -16.08
N TYR A 272 11.19 -3.40 -15.14
CA TYR A 272 9.78 -2.97 -15.26
C TYR A 272 9.70 -1.50 -15.64
N PRO A 273 8.61 -1.09 -16.32
CA PRO A 273 8.45 0.30 -16.73
C PRO A 273 8.31 1.24 -15.53
N ALA A 274 8.65 2.52 -15.72
CA ALA A 274 8.56 3.54 -14.69
C ALA A 274 7.17 3.65 -14.05
N SER A 275 6.11 3.46 -14.84
CA SER A 275 4.72 3.45 -14.35
C SER A 275 4.46 2.35 -13.32
N PHE A 276 5.09 1.18 -13.46
CA PHE A 276 5.01 0.11 -12.46
C PHE A 276 5.76 0.51 -11.19
N VAL A 277 7.00 1.00 -11.32
CA VAL A 277 7.81 1.43 -10.17
C VAL A 277 7.09 2.54 -9.38
N ASN A 278 6.52 3.50 -10.09
CA ASN A 278 5.74 4.59 -9.48
C ASN A 278 4.50 4.07 -8.75
N MET A 279 3.85 3.02 -9.26
CA MET A 279 2.74 2.38 -8.56
C MET A 279 3.21 1.75 -7.24
N VAL A 280 4.31 1.01 -7.26
CA VAL A 280 4.87 0.37 -6.05
C VAL A 280 5.28 1.43 -5.03
N GLU A 281 6.00 2.48 -5.44
CA GLU A 281 6.34 3.59 -4.56
C GLU A 281 5.09 4.21 -3.94
N ARG A 282 4.10 4.53 -4.75
CA ARG A 282 2.83 5.09 -4.26
C ARG A 282 2.16 4.19 -3.23
N GLN A 283 2.13 2.87 -3.46
CA GLN A 283 1.52 1.92 -2.53
C GLN A 283 2.26 1.89 -1.19
N GLN A 284 3.58 1.90 -1.22
CA GLN A 284 4.42 1.65 -0.04
C GLN A 284 4.81 2.93 0.70
N THR A 285 4.95 4.06 0.00
CA THR A 285 5.61 5.24 0.56
C THR A 285 4.71 6.48 0.67
N TRP A 286 3.53 6.50 0.05
CA TRP A 286 2.73 7.73 0.04
C TRP A 286 2.37 8.24 1.45
N ASN A 287 2.18 7.34 2.40
CA ASN A 287 1.88 7.71 3.78
C ASN A 287 3.10 8.24 4.58
N LEU A 288 4.28 8.25 4.00
CA LEU A 288 5.47 8.78 4.67
C LEU A 288 5.31 10.28 4.95
N PRO A 289 5.96 10.80 6.00
CA PRO A 289 6.06 12.23 6.24
C PRO A 289 6.53 13.00 5.00
N ASP A 290 6.19 14.27 4.92
CA ASP A 290 6.71 15.12 3.86
C ASP A 290 8.24 15.20 3.96
N PRO A 291 8.94 15.25 2.82
CA PRO A 291 10.40 15.29 2.85
C PRO A 291 10.89 16.57 3.54
N TYR A 292 11.90 16.43 4.38
CA TYR A 292 12.54 17.56 5.05
C TYR A 292 13.09 18.61 4.05
N ASP A 293 13.63 18.11 2.93
CA ASP A 293 14.07 18.91 1.80
C ASP A 293 13.21 18.52 0.58
N ALA A 294 12.34 19.43 0.16
CA ALA A 294 11.46 19.24 -0.98
C ALA A 294 12.17 19.45 -2.33
N THR A 295 13.49 19.61 -2.37
CA THR A 295 14.23 19.71 -3.62
C THR A 295 14.03 18.44 -4.44
N PRO A 296 13.49 18.54 -5.67
CA PRO A 296 13.24 17.36 -6.49
C PRO A 296 14.54 16.58 -6.73
N VAL A 297 14.54 15.31 -6.35
CA VAL A 297 15.60 14.39 -6.70
C VAL A 297 15.40 13.98 -8.16
N LYS A 298 16.42 14.18 -9.00
CA LYS A 298 16.35 13.74 -10.38
C LYS A 298 16.46 12.20 -10.40
N GLN A 299 15.34 11.55 -10.55
CA GLN A 299 15.29 10.10 -10.76
C GLN A 299 15.25 9.82 -12.26
N GLY A 300 16.02 8.82 -12.71
CA GLY A 300 16.16 8.53 -14.13
C GLY A 300 14.92 7.91 -14.77
N ILE A 301 13.99 7.38 -13.97
CA ILE A 301 12.74 6.77 -14.42
C ILE A 301 11.53 7.69 -14.33
N GLY A 302 11.71 8.96 -13.95
CA GLY A 302 10.63 9.95 -13.96
C GLY A 302 9.54 9.74 -12.91
N VAL A 303 9.94 9.34 -11.72
CA VAL A 303 9.07 9.22 -10.53
C VAL A 303 8.78 10.61 -9.96
#